data_bff61ad027234e616e174c75d7b82886
#
_entry.id   bff61ad027234e616e174c75d7b82886
#
_cell.length_a   1.000
_cell.length_b   1.000
_cell.length_c   1.000
_cell.angle_alpha   90.00
_cell.angle_beta   90.00
_cell.angle_gamma   90.00
#
_symmetry.space_group_name_H-M   'P 1'
#
loop_
_entity.id
_entity.type
_entity.pdbx_description
1 polymer ?
#
loop_
_entity_poly.entity_id
_entity_poly.type
_entity_poly.pdbx_seq_one_letter_code
_entity_poly.pdbx_strand_id
1 'polypeptide(L)'
;MAFIITPHINNLHGGILTPIIYQHIITGIIAPHGITDLSHSIQENKVKELLSIYSITNIGSFCISQFNDNIKLLLDISFLSLSIIHFRHDMPVINNIPKYLWSFLLLYISIIYSYDIFMLYMCLSHVPKHYLTNWKYIKKNKWFNIILITTTTILCYLLGNNYLDLIINNIFYLNIVKSIVISHIIYQELYILN
;
A
#
# COMPACT_ATOMS: atom_id res chain seq x y z
N MET A 1 0.79 -5.41 -20.91
CA MET A 1 1.43 -4.28 -20.20
C MET A 1 1.31 -4.49 -18.69
N ALA A 2 2.01 -5.50 -18.19
CA ALA A 2 2.05 -5.85 -16.76
C ALA A 2 3.20 -5.08 -16.06
N PHE A 3 3.26 -3.76 -16.28
CA PHE A 3 4.47 -2.96 -16.02
C PHE A 3 4.53 -2.29 -14.64
N ILE A 4 3.49 -2.39 -13.82
CA ILE A 4 3.45 -1.50 -12.64
C ILE A 4 3.89 -2.18 -11.33
N ILE A 5 3.93 -3.51 -11.23
CA ILE A 5 4.36 -4.18 -9.99
C ILE A 5 5.10 -5.52 -10.24
N THR A 6 5.41 -5.87 -11.45
CA THR A 6 6.48 -6.82 -11.68
C THR A 6 7.76 -6.04 -11.96
N PRO A 7 8.48 -5.58 -10.94
CA PRO A 7 9.88 -5.38 -11.17
C PRO A 7 10.30 -6.75 -11.68
N HIS A 8 10.91 -6.81 -12.83
CA HIS A 8 11.78 -7.91 -13.13
C HIS A 8 12.78 -7.94 -11.97
N ILE A 9 12.45 -8.71 -10.90
CA ILE A 9 13.36 -8.94 -9.77
C ILE A 9 14.67 -9.46 -10.33
N ASN A 10 14.63 -10.12 -11.48
CA ASN A 10 15.79 -10.56 -12.24
C ASN A 10 16.59 -9.43 -12.91
N ASN A 11 16.07 -8.20 -13.01
CA ASN A 11 16.76 -7.03 -13.58
C ASN A 11 17.09 -5.95 -12.53
N LEU A 12 17.01 -6.25 -11.24
CA LEU A 12 17.50 -5.37 -10.16
C LEU A 12 19.05 -5.27 -10.12
N HIS A 13 19.71 -5.54 -11.23
CA HIS A 13 21.18 -5.46 -11.35
C HIS A 13 21.75 -4.03 -11.26
N GLY A 14 20.91 -3.02 -11.00
CA GLY A 14 21.36 -1.64 -10.77
C GLY A 14 20.87 -0.99 -9.48
N GLY A 15 20.10 -1.71 -8.65
CA GLY A 15 19.58 -1.19 -7.37
C GLY A 15 20.61 -1.30 -6.24
N ILE A 16 20.55 -0.37 -5.28
CA ILE A 16 21.38 -0.37 -4.07
C ILE A 16 20.92 -1.49 -3.10
N LEU A 17 19.61 -1.81 -3.14
CA LEU A 17 19.01 -2.78 -2.23
C LEU A 17 19.01 -4.18 -2.83
N THR A 18 19.39 -5.17 -2.02
CA THR A 18 19.30 -6.56 -2.43
C THR A 18 17.86 -7.09 -2.39
N PRO A 19 17.48 -8.14 -3.13
CA PRO A 19 16.16 -8.75 -3.07
C PRO A 19 15.71 -9.11 -1.65
N ILE A 20 16.62 -9.58 -0.82
CA ILE A 20 16.35 -9.92 0.59
C ILE A 20 15.95 -8.66 1.38
N ILE A 21 16.64 -7.54 1.18
CA ILE A 21 16.30 -6.28 1.84
C ILE A 21 14.92 -5.80 1.37
N TYR A 22 14.60 -5.88 0.08
CA TYR A 22 13.27 -5.59 -0.43
C TYR A 22 12.17 -6.40 0.26
N GLN A 23 12.38 -7.71 0.37
CA GLN A 23 11.44 -8.61 1.03
C GLN A 23 11.17 -8.17 2.47
N HIS A 24 12.22 -7.90 3.25
CA HIS A 24 12.07 -7.46 4.64
C HIS A 24 11.38 -6.10 4.78
N ILE A 25 11.65 -5.16 3.88
CA ILE A 25 10.98 -3.87 3.85
C ILE A 25 9.48 -4.04 3.55
N ILE A 26 9.14 -4.79 2.51
CA ILE A 26 7.75 -5.01 2.11
C ILE A 26 6.98 -5.71 3.23
N THR A 27 7.51 -6.80 3.76
CA THR A 27 6.78 -7.64 4.71
C THR A 27 6.81 -7.12 6.15
N GLY A 28 7.90 -6.46 6.56
CA GLY A 28 8.08 -5.99 7.93
C GLY A 28 7.65 -4.55 8.16
N ILE A 29 7.61 -3.72 7.14
CA ILE A 29 7.35 -2.28 7.26
C ILE A 29 6.12 -1.88 6.45
N ILE A 30 6.11 -2.16 5.12
CA ILE A 30 5.08 -1.63 4.23
C ILE A 30 3.75 -2.37 4.43
N ALA A 31 3.73 -3.69 4.40
CA ALA A 31 2.48 -4.44 4.51
C ALA A 31 1.75 -4.21 5.85
N PRO A 32 2.43 -4.18 7.02
CA PRO A 32 1.75 -4.00 8.30
C PRO A 32 1.16 -2.61 8.53
N HIS A 33 1.61 -1.55 7.82
CA HIS A 33 1.20 -0.18 8.16
C HIS A 33 -0.31 0.05 7.98
N GLY A 34 -0.96 -0.66 7.07
CA GLY A 34 -2.41 -0.59 6.85
C GLY A 34 -3.26 -1.07 8.03
N ILE A 35 -2.65 -1.76 9.03
CA ILE A 35 -3.37 -2.19 10.22
C ILE A 35 -3.84 -1.01 11.09
N THR A 36 -3.27 0.17 10.89
CA THR A 36 -3.71 1.40 11.54
C THR A 36 -5.16 1.76 11.21
N ASP A 37 -5.67 1.34 10.03
CA ASP A 37 -7.08 1.52 9.65
C ASP A 37 -8.01 0.79 10.60
N LEU A 38 -7.65 -0.43 11.01
CA LEU A 38 -8.43 -1.18 11.96
C LEU A 38 -8.44 -0.51 13.34
N SER A 39 -7.30 -0.01 13.81
CA SER A 39 -7.22 0.76 15.04
C SER A 39 -8.12 1.98 15.02
N HIS A 40 -8.09 2.73 13.93
CA HIS A 40 -8.97 3.90 13.72
C HIS A 40 -10.43 3.47 13.71
N SER A 41 -10.79 2.48 12.90
CA SER A 41 -12.18 2.05 12.71
C SER A 41 -12.84 1.55 14.00
N ILE A 42 -12.10 0.84 14.84
CA ILE A 42 -12.60 0.38 16.14
C ILE A 42 -12.90 1.56 17.07
N GLN A 43 -12.01 2.56 17.09
CA GLN A 43 -12.15 3.69 18.02
C GLN A 43 -13.17 4.73 17.58
N GLU A 44 -13.39 4.87 16.29
CA GLU A 44 -14.38 5.78 15.70
C GLU A 44 -15.70 5.08 15.36
N ASN A 45 -15.89 3.81 15.77
CA ASN A 45 -17.07 3.00 15.44
C ASN A 45 -17.34 2.88 13.93
N LYS A 46 -16.26 2.80 13.12
CA LYS A 46 -16.28 2.72 11.65
C LYS A 46 -15.94 1.32 11.11
N VAL A 47 -16.06 0.30 11.95
CA VAL A 47 -15.70 -1.08 11.56
C VAL A 47 -16.57 -1.59 10.39
N LYS A 48 -17.86 -1.23 10.36
CA LYS A 48 -18.76 -1.62 9.27
C LYS A 48 -18.33 -1.00 7.95
N GLU A 49 -17.99 0.29 7.96
CA GLU A 49 -17.50 1.03 6.80
C GLU A 49 -16.18 0.46 6.29
N LEU A 50 -15.24 0.18 7.21
CA LEU A 50 -13.98 -0.47 6.87
C LEU A 50 -14.24 -1.81 6.16
N LEU A 51 -15.00 -2.70 6.79
CA LEU A 51 -15.31 -4.01 6.22
C LEU A 51 -16.05 -3.92 4.89
N SER A 52 -16.99 -2.96 4.75
CA SER A 52 -17.71 -2.75 3.50
C SER A 52 -16.77 -2.31 2.37
N ILE A 53 -15.87 -1.34 2.62
CA ILE A 53 -14.90 -0.87 1.62
C ILE A 53 -14.00 -2.03 1.20
N TYR A 54 -13.40 -2.74 2.17
CA TYR A 54 -12.51 -3.85 1.85
C TYR A 54 -13.23 -4.99 1.12
N SER A 55 -14.46 -5.33 1.52
CA SER A 55 -15.25 -6.38 0.85
C SER A 55 -15.63 -5.99 -0.58
N ILE A 56 -16.21 -4.80 -0.78
CA ILE A 56 -16.65 -4.33 -2.09
C ILE A 56 -15.45 -4.21 -3.05
N THR A 57 -14.36 -3.60 -2.58
CA THR A 57 -13.17 -3.40 -3.42
C THR A 57 -12.52 -4.72 -3.79
N ASN A 58 -12.38 -5.67 -2.84
CA ASN A 58 -11.78 -6.97 -3.13
C ASN A 58 -12.67 -7.82 -4.05
N ILE A 59 -13.99 -7.86 -3.82
CA ILE A 59 -14.92 -8.57 -4.70
C ILE A 59 -14.94 -7.93 -6.09
N GLY A 60 -15.01 -6.61 -6.18
CA GLY A 60 -14.96 -5.88 -7.44
C GLY A 60 -13.69 -6.14 -8.22
N SER A 61 -12.53 -6.08 -7.55
CA SER A 61 -11.24 -6.38 -8.17
C SER A 61 -11.11 -7.85 -8.61
N PHE A 62 -11.63 -8.78 -7.80
CA PHE A 62 -11.71 -10.18 -8.20
C PHE A 62 -12.55 -10.35 -9.47
N CYS A 63 -13.75 -9.78 -9.53
CA CYS A 63 -14.58 -9.79 -10.72
C CYS A 63 -13.85 -9.21 -11.93
N ILE A 64 -13.23 -8.04 -11.77
CA ILE A 64 -12.44 -7.38 -12.83
C ILE A 64 -11.31 -8.27 -13.32
N SER A 65 -10.65 -9.01 -12.44
CA SER A 65 -9.53 -9.90 -12.79
C SER A 65 -9.93 -11.08 -13.66
N GLN A 66 -11.22 -11.42 -13.73
CA GLN A 66 -11.75 -12.50 -14.58
C GLN A 66 -12.05 -12.04 -16.02
N PHE A 67 -12.04 -10.71 -16.27
CA PHE A 67 -12.26 -10.16 -17.59
C PHE A 67 -10.99 -10.10 -18.45
N ASN A 68 -11.14 -9.55 -19.65
CA ASN A 68 -10.05 -9.39 -20.60
C ASN A 68 -9.00 -8.36 -20.11
N ASP A 69 -7.88 -8.31 -20.80
CA ASP A 69 -6.73 -7.47 -20.39
C ASP A 69 -7.02 -5.97 -20.43
N ASN A 70 -7.96 -5.52 -21.28
CA ASN A 70 -8.35 -4.10 -21.31
C ASN A 70 -9.04 -3.68 -20.00
N ILE A 71 -9.84 -4.57 -19.42
CA ILE A 71 -10.53 -4.31 -18.15
C ILE A 71 -9.55 -4.42 -16.98
N LYS A 72 -8.56 -5.33 -17.06
CA LYS A 72 -7.47 -5.38 -16.07
C LYS A 72 -6.63 -4.11 -16.07
N LEU A 73 -6.42 -3.50 -17.25
CA LEU A 73 -5.76 -2.19 -17.37
C LEU A 73 -6.50 -1.10 -16.58
N LEU A 74 -7.84 -1.16 -16.51
CA LEU A 74 -8.61 -0.21 -15.71
C LEU A 74 -8.28 -0.32 -14.22
N LEU A 75 -8.06 -1.53 -13.70
CA LEU A 75 -7.62 -1.73 -12.32
C LEU A 75 -6.24 -1.11 -12.07
N ASP A 76 -5.31 -1.25 -13.02
CA ASP A 76 -3.96 -0.67 -12.92
C ASP A 76 -4.00 0.87 -12.95
N ILE A 77 -4.80 1.45 -13.84
CA ILE A 77 -5.00 2.90 -13.92
C ILE A 77 -5.65 3.42 -12.63
N SER A 78 -6.66 2.72 -12.11
CA SER A 78 -7.33 3.10 -10.87
C SER A 78 -6.36 3.04 -9.68
N PHE A 79 -5.57 1.98 -9.59
CA PHE A 79 -4.53 1.85 -8.56
C PHE A 79 -3.52 2.99 -8.60
N LEU A 80 -3.00 3.33 -9.80
CA LEU A 80 -2.04 4.40 -9.98
C LEU A 80 -2.66 5.76 -9.61
N SER A 81 -3.87 6.04 -10.10
CA SER A 81 -4.56 7.30 -9.85
C SER A 81 -4.85 7.51 -8.36
N LEU A 82 -5.33 6.48 -7.69
CA LEU A 82 -5.58 6.51 -6.25
C LEU A 82 -4.28 6.65 -5.44
N SER A 83 -3.20 6.02 -5.87
CA SER A 83 -1.88 6.18 -5.25
C SER A 83 -1.37 7.62 -5.36
N ILE A 84 -1.56 8.29 -6.49
CA ILE A 84 -1.21 9.71 -6.66
C ILE A 84 -2.02 10.58 -5.69
N ILE A 85 -3.33 10.33 -5.59
CA ILE A 85 -4.22 11.04 -4.67
C ILE A 85 -3.76 10.85 -3.23
N HIS A 86 -3.42 9.63 -2.85
CA HIS A 86 -3.03 9.27 -1.50
C HIS A 86 -1.68 9.88 -1.09
N PHE A 87 -0.67 9.73 -1.94
CA PHE A 87 0.67 10.24 -1.64
C PHE A 87 0.76 11.77 -1.67
N ARG A 88 -0.23 12.49 -2.25
CA ARG A 88 -0.26 13.96 -2.17
C ARG A 88 -0.21 14.48 -0.73
N HIS A 89 -0.79 13.75 0.22
CA HIS A 89 -0.80 14.13 1.62
C HIS A 89 0.60 14.13 2.25
N ASP A 90 1.53 13.39 1.69
CA ASP A 90 2.91 13.31 2.18
C ASP A 90 3.78 14.45 1.67
N MET A 91 3.35 15.15 0.63
CA MET A 91 4.15 16.19 0.00
C MET A 91 4.22 17.46 0.85
N PRO A 92 5.42 18.02 1.09
CA PRO A 92 5.64 19.17 1.98
C PRO A 92 5.27 20.52 1.33
N VAL A 93 4.36 20.53 0.36
CA VAL A 93 3.98 21.73 -0.38
C VAL A 93 2.62 22.22 0.08
N ILE A 94 2.41 23.54 0.14
CA ILE A 94 1.17 24.14 0.66
C ILE A 94 0.02 24.01 -0.36
N ASN A 95 0.30 24.19 -1.65
CA ASN A 95 -0.73 24.18 -2.70
C ASN A 95 -1.04 22.76 -3.22
N ASN A 96 -2.30 22.50 -3.53
CA ASN A 96 -2.75 21.17 -3.94
C ASN A 96 -2.19 20.71 -5.30
N ILE A 97 -2.18 21.57 -6.32
CA ILE A 97 -1.71 21.22 -7.67
C ILE A 97 -0.25 20.71 -7.65
N PRO A 98 0.72 21.42 -7.04
CA PRO A 98 2.06 20.88 -6.88
C PRO A 98 2.13 19.55 -6.12
N LYS A 99 1.25 19.30 -5.13
CA LYS A 99 1.23 18.02 -4.40
C LYS A 99 0.93 16.85 -5.32
N TYR A 100 -0.07 16.95 -6.17
CA TYR A 100 -0.39 15.91 -7.16
C TYR A 100 0.75 15.70 -8.16
N LEU A 101 1.34 16.79 -8.62
CA LEU A 101 2.48 16.72 -9.54
C LEU A 101 3.67 16.01 -8.90
N TRP A 102 4.02 16.35 -7.66
CA TRP A 102 5.11 15.68 -6.94
C TRP A 102 4.83 14.20 -6.67
N SER A 103 3.59 13.85 -6.30
CA SER A 103 3.19 12.45 -6.13
C SER A 103 3.30 11.67 -7.43
N PHE A 104 2.85 12.26 -8.54
CA PHE A 104 2.99 11.66 -9.87
C PHE A 104 4.47 11.48 -10.25
N LEU A 105 5.30 12.52 -10.08
CA LEU A 105 6.73 12.45 -10.39
C LEU A 105 7.45 11.41 -9.55
N LEU A 106 7.13 11.29 -8.26
CA LEU A 106 7.68 10.26 -7.38
C LEU A 106 7.40 8.86 -7.93
N LEU A 107 6.14 8.56 -8.27
CA LEU A 107 5.77 7.27 -8.82
C LEU A 107 6.40 7.04 -10.19
N TYR A 108 6.40 8.05 -11.05
CA TYR A 108 7.00 7.98 -12.38
C TYR A 108 8.51 7.69 -12.32
N ILE A 109 9.25 8.43 -11.49
CA ILE A 109 10.69 8.24 -11.30
C ILE A 109 10.96 6.85 -10.73
N SER A 110 10.14 6.40 -9.75
CA SER A 110 10.27 5.10 -9.14
C SER A 110 10.08 3.94 -10.12
N ILE A 111 9.16 4.09 -11.06
CA ILE A 111 8.87 3.08 -12.09
C ILE A 111 9.98 3.04 -13.15
N ILE A 112 10.50 4.21 -13.57
CA ILE A 112 11.41 4.29 -14.72
C ILE A 112 12.88 4.11 -14.32
N TYR A 113 13.29 4.70 -13.20
CA TYR A 113 14.70 4.75 -12.83
C TYR A 113 15.09 3.77 -11.75
N SER A 114 14.38 3.72 -10.63
CA SER A 114 14.75 2.86 -9.53
C SER A 114 13.61 2.68 -8.52
N TYR A 115 13.25 1.44 -8.32
CA TYR A 115 12.29 1.05 -7.29
C TYR A 115 12.80 1.32 -5.86
N ASP A 116 14.11 1.44 -5.68
CA ASP A 116 14.74 1.81 -4.40
C ASP A 116 14.23 3.17 -3.89
N ILE A 117 14.00 4.13 -4.82
CA ILE A 117 13.47 5.44 -4.47
C ILE A 117 12.09 5.31 -3.82
N PHE A 118 11.24 4.46 -4.39
CA PHE A 118 9.92 4.19 -3.83
C PHE A 118 10.01 3.51 -2.46
N MET A 119 10.88 2.53 -2.31
CA MET A 119 11.08 1.84 -1.03
C MET A 119 11.59 2.78 0.06
N LEU A 120 12.56 3.62 -0.26
CA LEU A 120 13.07 4.63 0.67
C LEU A 120 11.98 5.64 1.07
N TYR A 121 11.20 6.11 0.09
CA TYR A 121 10.08 7.00 0.36
C TYR A 121 9.04 6.34 1.29
N MET A 122 8.64 5.09 1.01
CA MET A 122 7.71 4.35 1.86
C MET A 122 8.22 4.24 3.30
N CYS A 123 9.48 3.86 3.48
CA CYS A 123 10.06 3.65 4.81
C CYS A 123 10.31 4.95 5.58
N LEU A 124 10.78 6.01 4.92
CA LEU A 124 11.24 7.22 5.59
C LEU A 124 10.18 8.32 5.68
N SER A 125 9.16 8.28 4.84
CA SER A 125 8.14 9.32 4.78
C SER A 125 6.73 8.75 4.99
N HIS A 126 6.27 7.90 4.09
CA HIS A 126 4.87 7.47 4.04
C HIS A 126 4.45 6.67 5.28
N VAL A 127 5.11 5.56 5.57
CA VAL A 127 4.76 4.70 6.71
C VAL A 127 4.89 5.42 8.05
N PRO A 128 5.98 6.14 8.35
CA PRO A 128 6.07 6.95 9.56
C PRO A 128 4.94 7.96 9.69
N LYS A 129 4.55 8.62 8.59
CA LYS A 129 3.46 9.59 8.61
C LYS A 129 2.12 8.95 8.94
N HIS A 130 1.83 7.75 8.41
CA HIS A 130 0.62 6.99 8.79
C HIS A 130 0.56 6.71 10.28
N TYR A 131 1.66 6.27 10.89
CA TYR A 131 1.74 6.06 12.34
C TYR A 131 1.57 7.36 13.12
N LEU A 132 2.16 8.45 12.67
CA LEU A 132 2.03 9.77 13.32
C LEU A 132 0.59 10.30 13.22
N THR A 133 -0.05 10.21 12.05
CA THR A 133 -1.44 10.62 11.84
C THR A 133 -2.40 9.83 12.73
N ASN A 134 -2.15 8.52 12.87
CA ASN A 134 -2.97 7.63 13.67
C ASN A 134 -2.52 7.56 15.15
N TRP A 135 -1.50 8.32 15.56
CA TRP A 135 -0.90 8.22 16.89
C TRP A 135 -1.89 8.37 18.03
N LYS A 136 -2.85 9.29 17.91
CA LYS A 136 -3.90 9.49 18.90
C LYS A 136 -4.74 8.23 19.14
N TYR A 137 -5.01 7.47 18.08
CA TYR A 137 -5.75 6.20 18.14
C TYR A 137 -4.89 5.08 18.71
N ILE A 138 -3.63 5.00 18.28
CA ILE A 138 -2.67 4.01 18.78
C ILE A 138 -2.46 4.17 20.28
N LYS A 139 -2.32 5.41 20.77
CA LYS A 139 -2.07 5.73 22.18
C LYS A 139 -3.27 5.41 23.07
N LYS A 140 -4.50 5.60 22.61
CA LYS A 140 -5.72 5.42 23.41
C LYS A 140 -5.86 3.97 23.91
N ASN A 141 -5.52 2.98 23.06
CA ASN A 141 -5.54 1.56 23.41
C ASN A 141 -4.14 0.94 23.16
N LYS A 142 -3.13 1.48 23.85
CA LYS A 142 -1.72 1.19 23.59
C LYS A 142 -1.40 -0.30 23.52
N TRP A 143 -1.81 -1.08 24.49
CA TRP A 143 -1.49 -2.51 24.53
C TRP A 143 -2.18 -3.30 23.41
N PHE A 144 -3.44 -3.03 23.15
CA PHE A 144 -4.17 -3.63 22.04
C PHE A 144 -3.47 -3.34 20.71
N ASN A 145 -3.10 -2.08 20.45
CA ASN A 145 -2.46 -1.68 19.21
C ASN A 145 -1.03 -2.25 19.08
N ILE A 146 -0.26 -2.33 20.16
CA ILE A 146 1.05 -2.98 20.14
C ILE A 146 0.90 -4.45 19.75
N ILE A 147 -0.01 -5.18 20.37
CA ILE A 147 -0.28 -6.59 20.06
C ILE A 147 -0.72 -6.71 18.60
N LEU A 148 -1.65 -5.88 18.16
CA LEU A 148 -2.20 -5.91 16.81
C LEU A 148 -1.11 -5.66 15.76
N ILE A 149 -0.30 -4.59 15.91
CA ILE A 149 0.78 -4.26 15.00
C ILE A 149 1.84 -5.36 14.99
N THR A 150 2.26 -5.83 16.17
CA THR A 150 3.27 -6.89 16.29
C THR A 150 2.80 -8.19 15.65
N THR A 151 1.57 -8.62 15.93
CA THR A 151 1.00 -9.84 15.34
C THR A 151 0.89 -9.73 13.83
N THR A 152 0.41 -8.59 13.32
CA THR A 152 0.30 -8.35 11.88
C THR A 152 1.68 -8.34 11.22
N THR A 153 2.68 -7.70 11.84
CA THR A 153 4.06 -7.70 11.32
C THR A 153 4.62 -9.12 11.24
N ILE A 154 4.44 -9.92 12.28
CA ILE A 154 4.88 -11.32 12.29
C ILE A 154 4.17 -12.13 11.20
N LEU A 155 2.84 -11.97 11.06
CA LEU A 155 2.08 -12.67 10.02
C LEU A 155 2.52 -12.26 8.61
N CYS A 156 2.67 -10.96 8.34
CA CYS A 156 3.15 -10.47 7.06
C CYS A 156 4.56 -10.98 6.75
N TYR A 157 5.44 -11.03 7.76
CA TYR A 157 6.79 -11.53 7.61
C TYR A 157 6.80 -13.04 7.29
N LEU A 158 6.05 -13.84 8.04
CA LEU A 158 5.97 -15.29 7.82
C LEU A 158 5.35 -15.62 6.46
N LEU A 159 4.26 -14.95 6.09
CA LEU A 159 3.61 -15.13 4.81
C LEU A 159 4.51 -14.64 3.66
N GLY A 160 5.14 -13.48 3.83
CA GLY A 160 6.03 -12.92 2.83
C GLY A 160 7.25 -13.82 2.55
N ASN A 161 7.88 -14.35 3.58
CA ASN A 161 9.02 -15.26 3.39
C ASN A 161 8.67 -16.53 2.62
N ASN A 162 7.42 -17.03 2.77
CA ASN A 162 7.02 -18.28 2.14
C ASN A 162 6.32 -18.08 0.78
N TYR A 163 5.69 -16.93 0.56
CA TYR A 163 4.77 -16.76 -0.57
C TYR A 163 5.03 -15.50 -1.41
N LEU A 164 6.03 -14.67 -1.09
CA LEU A 164 6.27 -13.42 -1.83
C LEU A 164 6.54 -13.67 -3.31
N ASP A 165 7.37 -14.66 -3.64
CA ASP A 165 7.67 -15.02 -5.03
C ASP A 165 6.41 -15.51 -5.77
N LEU A 166 5.56 -16.27 -5.08
CA LEU A 166 4.29 -16.72 -5.63
C LEU A 166 3.35 -15.54 -5.89
N ILE A 167 3.30 -14.58 -4.96
CA ILE A 167 2.45 -13.38 -5.09
C ILE A 167 2.93 -12.52 -6.26
N ILE A 168 4.22 -12.28 -6.38
CA ILE A 168 4.78 -11.40 -7.41
C ILE A 168 4.67 -12.04 -8.81
N ASN A 169 4.90 -13.35 -8.91
CA ASN A 169 4.89 -14.05 -10.19
C ASN A 169 3.50 -14.51 -10.65
N ASN A 170 2.48 -14.38 -9.81
CA ASN A 170 1.12 -14.76 -10.15
C ASN A 170 0.20 -13.54 -10.20
N ILE A 171 -0.30 -13.23 -11.40
CA ILE A 171 -1.15 -12.06 -11.65
C ILE A 171 -2.43 -12.04 -10.80
N PHE A 172 -2.96 -13.20 -10.45
CA PHE A 172 -4.13 -13.32 -9.58
C PHE A 172 -3.84 -12.78 -8.17
N TYR A 173 -2.76 -13.26 -7.53
CA TYR A 173 -2.36 -12.79 -6.20
C TYR A 173 -1.94 -11.32 -6.22
N LEU A 174 -1.28 -10.89 -7.29
CA LEU A 174 -0.92 -9.48 -7.47
C LEU A 174 -2.16 -8.57 -7.51
N ASN A 175 -3.23 -8.99 -8.19
CA ASN A 175 -4.49 -8.24 -8.23
C ASN A 175 -5.18 -8.20 -6.85
N ILE A 176 -5.09 -9.26 -6.05
CA ILE A 176 -5.56 -9.24 -4.65
C ILE A 176 -4.80 -8.20 -3.84
N VAL A 177 -3.46 -8.17 -3.93
CA VAL A 177 -2.65 -7.17 -3.22
C VAL A 177 -3.00 -5.76 -3.67
N LYS A 178 -3.15 -5.50 -4.98
CA LYS A 178 -3.60 -4.20 -5.49
C LYS A 178 -4.95 -3.80 -4.89
N SER A 179 -5.90 -4.73 -4.81
CA SER A 179 -7.23 -4.42 -4.28
C SER A 179 -7.22 -4.11 -2.78
N ILE A 180 -6.37 -4.78 -2.00
CA ILE A 180 -6.15 -4.47 -0.59
C ILE A 180 -5.58 -3.05 -0.43
N VAL A 181 -4.59 -2.69 -1.23
CA VAL A 181 -4.01 -1.34 -1.21
C VAL A 181 -5.02 -0.29 -1.65
N ILE A 182 -5.83 -0.55 -2.67
CA ILE A 182 -6.93 0.33 -3.09
C ILE A 182 -7.92 0.52 -1.93
N SER A 183 -8.31 -0.55 -1.24
CA SER A 183 -9.21 -0.48 -0.08
C SER A 183 -8.64 0.41 1.03
N HIS A 184 -7.36 0.22 1.35
CA HIS A 184 -6.63 1.04 2.31
C HIS A 184 -6.65 2.52 1.91
N ILE A 185 -6.31 2.84 0.67
CA ILE A 185 -6.31 4.22 0.16
C ILE A 185 -7.70 4.84 0.27
N ILE A 186 -8.74 4.14 -0.18
CA ILE A 186 -10.12 4.65 -0.13
C ILE A 186 -10.54 4.92 1.33
N TYR A 187 -10.25 3.99 2.24
CA TYR A 187 -10.58 4.17 3.64
C TYR A 187 -9.85 5.37 4.26
N GLN A 188 -8.56 5.50 4.00
CA GLN A 188 -7.74 6.62 4.47
C GLN A 188 -8.25 7.96 3.95
N GLU A 189 -8.55 8.07 2.65
CA GLU A 189 -9.06 9.29 2.03
C GLU A 189 -10.44 9.69 2.58
N LEU A 190 -11.32 8.73 2.86
CA LEU A 190 -12.67 9.04 3.32
C LEU A 190 -12.76 9.34 4.82
N TYR A 191 -11.94 8.74 5.65
CA TYR A 191 -12.16 8.75 7.10
C TYR A 191 -10.99 9.25 7.95
N ILE A 192 -9.80 9.37 7.40
CA ILE A 192 -8.60 9.72 8.20
C ILE A 192 -7.93 11.00 7.73
N LEU A 193 -7.80 11.18 6.42
CA LEU A 193 -7.01 12.28 5.83
C LEU A 193 -7.84 13.50 5.42
N ASN A 194 -9.17 13.41 5.44
CA ASN A 194 -10.10 14.52 5.16
C ASN A 194 -10.51 15.29 6.40
#